data_468dd88eea2a0088780080f1cb3e58d8
#
_entry.id   468dd88eea2a0088780080f1cb3e58d8
#
_cell.length_a   1.000
_cell.length_b   1.000
_cell.length_c   1.000
_cell.angle_alpha   90.00
_cell.angle_beta   90.00
_cell.angle_gamma   90.00
#
_symmetry.space_group_name_H-M   'P 1'
#
loop_
_entity.id
_entity.type
_entity.pdbx_description
1 polymer ?
#
loop_
_entity_poly.entity_id
_entity_poly.type
_entity_poly.pdbx_seq_one_letter_code
_entity_poly.pdbx_strand_id
1 'polypeptide(L)'
;MPNPGLTDEQMQEAIDAYYNNGEVQIRAAEKLGLSKTTYEHRLRRARALGFRPGVQDVEIPEFPENCPDVEAFLDLQEKRFEREAEYRSAVNWFRIKIKNNLPVGINWFGDPHLGSNGCNVKQLRKDIDLIKNTDGLYGANIGDTIDGWGDRMARLYADNDVSRTTEWKLAKWFLEEAGIPWILWLFGNHDNMHSGFTKYLKAINAASIPMLDWQAKFVVEFKNGEEFRVNAAHNHKGVSWFHQLREAMNTGYDADVYMAGHHHNWALMEREGPHGKPLLYARCRGYKFHDEYADHLGFQDLQGGCSVVTVFNPVAKSTMERVRGFKSTAEGAEYLTWLRSRV
;
A
#
# COMPACT_ATOMS: atom_id res chain seq x y z
N MET A 1 3.24 -62.84 -41.55
CA MET A 1 4.09 -62.32 -40.45
C MET A 1 3.59 -60.91 -40.17
N PRO A 2 3.35 -60.51 -38.94
CA PRO A 2 3.00 -59.14 -38.66
C PRO A 2 4.20 -58.26 -39.04
N ASN A 3 3.93 -57.16 -39.69
CA ASN A 3 4.92 -56.18 -40.11
C ASN A 3 5.69 -55.67 -38.85
N PRO A 4 7.03 -55.80 -38.79
CA PRO A 4 7.75 -55.32 -37.63
C PRO A 4 7.48 -53.81 -37.47
N GLY A 5 7.09 -53.40 -36.28
CA GLY A 5 6.86 -51.97 -36.00
C GLY A 5 8.09 -51.13 -36.30
N LEU A 6 7.89 -49.85 -36.60
CA LEU A 6 8.99 -48.89 -36.75
C LEU A 6 9.85 -48.83 -35.47
N THR A 7 11.15 -48.90 -35.63
CA THR A 7 12.09 -48.76 -34.53
C THR A 7 12.30 -47.26 -34.17
N ASP A 8 12.74 -46.99 -32.96
CA ASP A 8 13.03 -45.61 -32.53
C ASP A 8 14.11 -44.98 -33.40
N GLU A 9 15.10 -45.75 -33.83
CA GLU A 9 16.17 -45.31 -34.73
C GLU A 9 15.61 -44.88 -36.09
N GLN A 10 14.70 -45.63 -36.67
CA GLN A 10 14.01 -45.28 -37.92
C GLN A 10 13.13 -44.03 -37.79
N MET A 11 12.59 -43.80 -36.63
CA MET A 11 11.80 -42.61 -36.35
C MET A 11 12.68 -41.39 -36.16
N GLN A 12 13.81 -41.52 -35.47
CA GLN A 12 14.80 -40.45 -35.32
C GLN A 12 15.42 -40.06 -36.68
N GLU A 13 15.84 -41.07 -37.48
CA GLU A 13 16.33 -40.82 -38.86
C GLU A 13 15.32 -40.02 -39.71
N ALA A 14 14.03 -40.34 -39.61
CA ALA A 14 13.03 -39.63 -40.37
C ALA A 14 12.85 -38.15 -39.93
N ILE A 15 12.96 -37.86 -38.65
CA ILE A 15 12.95 -36.50 -38.12
C ILE A 15 14.19 -35.76 -38.55
N ASP A 16 15.38 -36.32 -38.36
CA ASP A 16 16.65 -35.71 -38.71
C ASP A 16 16.75 -35.41 -40.22
N ALA A 17 16.32 -36.37 -41.05
CA ALA A 17 16.27 -36.19 -42.52
C ALA A 17 15.34 -35.03 -42.92
N TYR A 18 14.22 -34.84 -42.22
CA TYR A 18 13.28 -33.73 -42.49
C TYR A 18 13.95 -32.37 -42.27
N TYR A 19 14.51 -32.19 -41.11
CA TYR A 19 15.13 -30.89 -40.77
C TYR A 19 16.43 -30.64 -41.56
N ASN A 20 17.27 -31.63 -41.73
CA ASN A 20 18.51 -31.50 -42.49
C ASN A 20 18.31 -31.26 -43.99
N ASN A 21 17.11 -31.48 -44.52
CA ASN A 21 16.79 -31.23 -45.91
C ASN A 21 15.80 -30.06 -46.10
N GLY A 22 15.84 -29.09 -45.22
CA GLY A 22 15.07 -27.84 -45.30
C GLY A 22 13.56 -28.03 -45.16
N GLU A 23 13.16 -29.00 -44.38
CA GLU A 23 11.76 -29.31 -44.07
C GLU A 23 10.94 -29.76 -45.28
N VAL A 24 11.60 -30.28 -46.32
CA VAL A 24 10.97 -30.77 -47.53
C VAL A 24 10.90 -32.29 -47.53
N GLN A 25 9.70 -32.83 -47.37
CA GLN A 25 9.45 -34.28 -47.22
C GLN A 25 9.95 -35.11 -48.40
N ILE A 26 9.86 -34.61 -49.64
CA ILE A 26 10.33 -35.32 -50.83
C ILE A 26 11.85 -35.50 -50.80
N ARG A 27 12.58 -34.45 -50.47
CA ARG A 27 14.07 -34.50 -50.37
C ARG A 27 14.54 -35.41 -49.25
N ALA A 28 13.83 -35.37 -48.11
CA ALA A 28 14.12 -36.25 -46.99
C ALA A 28 13.84 -37.72 -47.30
N ALA A 29 12.74 -38.03 -47.99
CA ALA A 29 12.44 -39.36 -48.47
C ALA A 29 13.48 -39.92 -49.45
N GLU A 30 13.88 -39.11 -50.43
CA GLU A 30 14.95 -39.43 -51.40
C GLU A 30 16.29 -39.71 -50.66
N LYS A 31 16.64 -38.89 -49.70
CA LYS A 31 17.86 -39.07 -48.88
C LYS A 31 17.91 -40.39 -48.14
N LEU A 32 16.75 -40.85 -47.64
CA LEU A 32 16.65 -42.13 -46.93
C LEU A 32 16.33 -43.31 -47.87
N GLY A 33 16.21 -43.10 -49.18
CA GLY A 33 15.87 -44.16 -50.15
C GLY A 33 14.44 -44.73 -49.95
N LEU A 34 13.53 -43.93 -49.40
CA LEU A 34 12.15 -44.32 -49.08
C LEU A 34 11.16 -43.74 -50.08
N SER A 35 10.06 -44.46 -50.31
CA SER A 35 8.90 -43.85 -50.97
C SER A 35 8.33 -42.70 -50.13
N LYS A 36 7.79 -41.68 -50.78
CA LYS A 36 7.17 -40.53 -50.09
C LYS A 36 6.14 -41.00 -49.05
N THR A 37 5.28 -41.93 -49.40
CA THR A 37 4.23 -42.46 -48.50
C THR A 37 4.82 -43.15 -47.26
N THR A 38 5.88 -43.96 -47.47
CA THR A 38 6.55 -44.66 -46.35
C THR A 38 7.23 -43.66 -45.45
N TYR A 39 7.87 -42.62 -46.01
CA TYR A 39 8.51 -41.57 -45.26
C TYR A 39 7.50 -40.71 -44.46
N GLU A 40 6.40 -40.30 -45.06
CA GLU A 40 5.34 -39.56 -44.40
C GLU A 40 4.74 -40.35 -43.20
N HIS A 41 4.60 -41.65 -43.34
CA HIS A 41 4.15 -42.48 -42.23
C HIS A 41 5.14 -42.52 -41.09
N ARG A 42 6.45 -42.67 -41.36
CA ARG A 42 7.51 -42.65 -40.37
C ARG A 42 7.58 -41.27 -39.65
N LEU A 43 7.58 -40.20 -40.42
CA LEU A 43 7.66 -38.83 -39.88
C LEU A 43 6.45 -38.50 -39.00
N ARG A 44 5.24 -38.87 -39.42
CA ARG A 44 4.01 -38.67 -38.63
C ARG A 44 4.07 -39.41 -37.29
N ARG A 45 4.54 -40.67 -37.32
CA ARG A 45 4.64 -41.50 -36.12
C ARG A 45 5.73 -40.99 -35.20
N ALA A 46 6.87 -40.57 -35.73
CA ALA A 46 7.95 -39.98 -34.94
C ALA A 46 7.48 -38.70 -34.24
N ARG A 47 6.76 -37.80 -34.93
CA ARG A 47 6.18 -36.59 -34.33
C ARG A 47 5.17 -36.89 -33.24
N ALA A 48 4.30 -37.89 -33.48
CA ALA A 48 3.27 -38.31 -32.53
C ALA A 48 3.90 -38.85 -31.21
N LEU A 49 5.09 -39.42 -31.27
CA LEU A 49 5.84 -39.96 -30.14
C LEU A 49 6.84 -38.95 -29.55
N GLY A 50 6.86 -37.69 -30.05
CA GLY A 50 7.67 -36.62 -29.48
C GLY A 50 9.14 -36.60 -29.90
N PHE A 51 9.51 -37.38 -30.95
CA PHE A 51 10.88 -37.32 -31.49
C PHE A 51 11.18 -35.92 -32.02
N ARG A 52 12.39 -35.43 -31.75
CA ARG A 52 12.90 -34.13 -32.17
C ARG A 52 14.16 -34.29 -32.99
N PRO A 53 14.54 -33.31 -33.86
CA PRO A 53 15.79 -33.40 -34.59
C PRO A 53 16.96 -33.46 -33.63
N GLY A 54 17.86 -34.39 -33.87
CA GLY A 54 19.12 -34.45 -33.16
C GLY A 54 19.98 -33.24 -33.51
N VAL A 55 20.51 -32.58 -32.53
CA VAL A 55 21.53 -31.53 -32.74
C VAL A 55 22.85 -32.25 -32.91
N GLN A 56 23.23 -32.50 -34.20
CA GLN A 56 24.54 -33.07 -34.49
C GLN A 56 25.60 -32.01 -34.20
N ASP A 57 26.66 -32.40 -33.52
CA ASP A 57 27.88 -31.61 -33.22
C ASP A 57 27.74 -30.50 -32.15
N VAL A 58 26.64 -30.46 -31.35
CA VAL A 58 26.55 -29.53 -30.22
C VAL A 58 26.14 -30.29 -28.96
N GLU A 59 27.00 -30.30 -27.97
CA GLU A 59 26.68 -30.75 -26.62
C GLU A 59 26.05 -29.59 -25.87
N ILE A 60 24.74 -29.72 -25.58
CA ILE A 60 24.01 -28.71 -24.80
C ILE A 60 24.16 -29.11 -23.32
N PRO A 61 24.78 -28.26 -22.48
CA PRO A 61 24.91 -28.57 -21.08
C PRO A 61 23.53 -28.62 -20.40
N GLU A 62 23.34 -29.59 -19.55
CA GLU A 62 22.21 -29.59 -18.63
C GLU A 62 22.46 -28.53 -17.54
N PHE A 63 21.50 -27.63 -17.39
CA PHE A 63 21.52 -26.67 -16.30
C PHE A 63 20.80 -27.27 -15.09
N PRO A 64 21.35 -27.09 -13.88
CA PRO A 64 20.65 -27.51 -12.69
C PRO A 64 19.30 -26.76 -12.59
N GLU A 65 18.27 -27.43 -12.13
CA GLU A 65 16.99 -26.82 -11.85
C GLU A 65 17.16 -25.66 -10.86
N ASN A 66 16.80 -24.45 -11.27
CA ASN A 66 16.87 -23.26 -10.43
C ASN A 66 15.51 -23.00 -9.71
N CYS A 67 14.78 -24.07 -9.42
CA CYS A 67 13.51 -23.99 -8.72
C CYS A 67 13.52 -25.02 -7.57
N PRO A 68 13.12 -24.65 -6.36
CA PRO A 68 12.93 -25.62 -5.31
C PRO A 68 11.88 -26.65 -5.71
N ASP A 69 11.98 -27.86 -5.18
CA ASP A 69 10.95 -28.87 -5.25
C ASP A 69 9.58 -28.31 -4.79
N VAL A 70 8.49 -28.83 -5.36
CA VAL A 70 7.13 -28.34 -5.09
C VAL A 70 6.78 -28.42 -3.60
N GLU A 71 7.15 -29.49 -2.92
CA GLU A 71 6.92 -29.64 -1.47
C GLU A 71 7.69 -28.58 -0.66
N ALA A 72 8.95 -28.33 -0.99
CA ALA A 72 9.73 -27.27 -0.36
C ALA A 72 9.12 -25.86 -0.60
N PHE A 73 8.47 -25.66 -1.75
CA PHE A 73 7.76 -24.43 -2.06
C PHE A 73 6.49 -24.30 -1.21
N LEU A 74 5.72 -25.37 -1.06
CA LEU A 74 4.50 -25.41 -0.25
C LEU A 74 4.83 -25.16 1.23
N ASP A 75 5.84 -25.81 1.77
CA ASP A 75 6.35 -25.58 3.13
C ASP A 75 6.73 -24.10 3.36
N LEU A 76 7.37 -23.48 2.37
CA LEU A 76 7.73 -22.07 2.45
C LEU A 76 6.49 -21.16 2.43
N GLN A 77 5.49 -21.49 1.63
CA GLN A 77 4.23 -20.74 1.58
C GLN A 77 3.44 -20.88 2.88
N GLU A 78 3.38 -22.06 3.47
CA GLU A 78 2.74 -22.29 4.76
C GLU A 78 3.37 -21.43 5.85
N LYS A 79 4.69 -21.46 5.99
CA LYS A 79 5.44 -20.61 6.94
C LYS A 79 5.25 -19.12 6.71
N ARG A 80 5.06 -18.70 5.45
CA ARG A 80 4.74 -17.30 5.13
C ARG A 80 3.32 -16.94 5.54
N PHE A 81 2.36 -17.82 5.28
CA PHE A 81 0.97 -17.64 5.69
C PHE A 81 0.83 -17.53 7.21
N GLU A 82 1.47 -18.42 7.97
CA GLU A 82 1.46 -18.39 9.44
C GLU A 82 2.03 -17.06 9.98
N ARG A 83 3.18 -16.62 9.48
CA ARG A 83 3.78 -15.34 9.88
C ARG A 83 2.88 -14.15 9.54
N GLU A 84 2.24 -14.17 8.38
CA GLU A 84 1.31 -13.13 7.98
C GLU A 84 0.06 -13.12 8.88
N ALA A 85 -0.47 -14.27 9.23
CA ALA A 85 -1.61 -14.40 10.12
C ALA A 85 -1.28 -13.90 11.55
N GLU A 86 -0.10 -14.25 12.07
CA GLU A 86 0.41 -13.75 13.34
C GLU A 86 0.58 -12.22 13.32
N TYR A 87 1.22 -11.69 12.29
CA TYR A 87 1.41 -10.25 12.11
C TYR A 87 0.06 -9.52 12.05
N ARG A 88 -0.90 -9.99 11.24
CA ARG A 88 -2.25 -9.40 11.13
C ARG A 88 -3.01 -9.42 12.44
N SER A 89 -2.84 -10.48 13.23
CA SER A 89 -3.41 -10.54 14.58
C SER A 89 -2.79 -9.51 15.50
N ALA A 90 -1.47 -9.34 15.48
CA ALA A 90 -0.74 -8.41 16.34
C ALA A 90 -1.05 -6.94 16.04
N VAL A 91 -1.25 -6.58 14.75
CA VAL A 91 -1.56 -5.20 14.35
C VAL A 91 -3.05 -4.86 14.40
N ASN A 92 -3.91 -5.83 14.70
CA ASN A 92 -5.35 -5.60 14.81
C ASN A 92 -5.69 -5.10 16.23
N TRP A 93 -6.19 -3.87 16.33
CA TRP A 93 -6.48 -3.21 17.60
C TRP A 93 -5.28 -3.14 18.56
N PHE A 94 -4.08 -2.82 18.03
CA PHE A 94 -2.91 -2.58 18.88
C PHE A 94 -3.13 -1.38 19.82
N ARG A 95 -2.37 -1.31 20.91
CA ARG A 95 -2.59 -0.32 21.97
C ARG A 95 -1.50 0.73 21.99
N ILE A 96 -1.91 2.01 21.97
CA ILE A 96 -1.07 3.17 22.24
C ILE A 96 -1.37 3.62 23.67
N LYS A 97 -0.42 3.41 24.57
CA LYS A 97 -0.60 3.67 26.01
C LYS A 97 -0.16 5.09 26.38
N ILE A 98 -1.11 5.88 26.89
CA ILE A 98 -0.86 7.19 27.47
C ILE A 98 -0.57 7.02 28.96
N LYS A 99 0.62 7.44 29.41
CA LYS A 99 1.13 7.17 30.75
C LYS A 99 0.51 8.05 31.86
N ASN A 100 -0.43 8.94 31.51
CA ASN A 100 -1.15 9.81 32.43
C ASN A 100 -2.62 9.89 32.06
N ASN A 101 -3.40 10.72 32.75
CA ASN A 101 -4.84 10.91 32.51
C ASN A 101 -5.16 12.30 31.95
N LEU A 102 -4.15 13.01 31.41
CA LEU A 102 -4.39 14.30 30.77
C LEU A 102 -4.94 14.09 29.36
N PRO A 103 -5.84 14.95 28.90
CA PRO A 103 -6.33 14.90 27.52
C PRO A 103 -5.19 14.93 26.51
N VAL A 104 -5.34 14.19 25.42
CA VAL A 104 -4.37 14.17 24.30
C VAL A 104 -5.04 14.48 22.99
N GLY A 105 -4.31 15.05 22.06
CA GLY A 105 -4.73 15.32 20.71
C GLY A 105 -3.91 14.50 19.70
N ILE A 106 -4.54 14.10 18.60
CA ILE A 106 -3.88 13.56 17.43
C ILE A 106 -4.14 14.49 16.26
N ASN A 107 -3.08 15.12 15.75
CA ASN A 107 -3.13 15.84 14.48
C ASN A 107 -2.90 14.87 13.33
N TRP A 108 -3.86 14.79 12.45
CA TRP A 108 -3.84 13.91 11.30
C TRP A 108 -3.30 14.66 10.09
N PHE A 109 -2.13 14.27 9.63
CA PHE A 109 -1.56 14.73 8.37
C PHE A 109 -2.07 13.82 7.26
N GLY A 110 -2.96 14.31 6.41
CA GLY A 110 -3.39 13.63 5.22
C GLY A 110 -2.65 14.18 4.02
N ASP A 111 -2.28 13.31 3.12
CA ASP A 111 -1.88 13.62 1.75
C ASP A 111 -0.91 14.83 1.67
N PRO A 112 0.27 14.77 2.34
CA PRO A 112 1.26 15.86 2.31
C PRO A 112 1.81 16.10 0.92
N HIS A 113 1.95 15.08 0.10
CA HIS A 113 2.52 15.13 -1.25
C HIS A 113 3.81 15.95 -1.31
N LEU A 114 4.74 15.64 -0.42
CA LEU A 114 6.04 16.32 -0.37
C LEU A 114 6.79 16.13 -1.68
N GLY A 115 7.20 17.25 -2.28
CA GLY A 115 7.84 17.27 -3.59
C GLY A 115 6.90 17.72 -4.70
N SER A 116 5.59 17.75 -4.50
CA SER A 116 4.66 18.34 -5.45
C SER A 116 4.76 19.87 -5.44
N ASN A 117 4.74 20.49 -6.63
CA ASN A 117 4.70 21.95 -6.78
C ASN A 117 3.42 22.56 -6.18
N GLY A 118 2.35 21.76 -6.07
CA GLY A 118 1.09 22.17 -5.47
C GLY A 118 1.03 22.04 -3.94
N CYS A 119 2.07 21.53 -3.29
CA CYS A 119 2.10 21.34 -1.84
C CYS A 119 2.17 22.67 -1.10
N ASN A 120 1.22 22.96 -0.21
CA ASN A 120 1.22 24.12 0.67
C ASN A 120 2.19 23.93 1.85
N VAL A 121 3.49 23.98 1.57
CA VAL A 121 4.56 23.83 2.56
C VAL A 121 4.48 24.88 3.68
N LYS A 122 3.97 26.08 3.37
CA LYS A 122 3.81 27.13 4.38
C LYS A 122 2.80 26.72 5.47
N GLN A 123 1.67 26.14 5.08
CA GLN A 123 0.68 25.64 6.03
C GLN A 123 1.21 24.41 6.77
N LEU A 124 1.89 23.50 6.08
CA LEU A 124 2.50 22.32 6.68
C LEU A 124 3.48 22.71 7.81
N ARG A 125 4.37 23.68 7.56
CA ARG A 125 5.30 24.19 8.57
C ARG A 125 4.59 24.81 9.76
N LYS A 126 3.52 25.59 9.53
CA LYS A 126 2.69 26.13 10.61
C LYS A 126 2.11 25.04 11.51
N ASP A 127 1.56 24.00 10.89
CA ASP A 127 0.94 22.89 11.62
C ASP A 127 2.01 22.11 12.41
N ILE A 128 3.19 21.90 11.85
CA ILE A 128 4.34 21.29 12.53
C ILE A 128 4.75 22.12 13.75
N ASP A 129 4.88 23.43 13.61
CA ASP A 129 5.27 24.30 14.72
C ASP A 129 4.23 24.31 15.85
N LEU A 130 2.95 24.28 15.53
CA LEU A 130 1.88 24.15 16.51
C LEU A 130 1.97 22.84 17.29
N ILE A 131 2.18 21.72 16.60
CA ILE A 131 2.29 20.41 17.25
C ILE A 131 3.48 20.36 18.19
N LYS A 132 4.64 20.86 17.76
CA LYS A 132 5.85 20.89 18.58
C LYS A 132 5.70 21.70 19.86
N ASN A 133 4.88 22.75 19.82
CA ASN A 133 4.69 23.68 20.91
C ASN A 133 3.40 23.45 21.73
N THR A 134 2.68 22.35 21.46
CA THR A 134 1.45 22.02 22.17
C THR A 134 1.59 20.71 22.94
N ASP A 135 1.60 20.79 24.24
CA ASP A 135 1.73 19.63 25.11
C ASP A 135 0.58 18.63 24.91
N GLY A 136 0.95 17.37 24.68
CA GLY A 136 -0.02 16.27 24.50
C GLY A 136 -0.64 16.22 23.09
N LEU A 137 -0.15 17.02 22.14
CA LEU A 137 -0.53 16.93 20.75
C LEU A 137 0.48 16.08 19.99
N TYR A 138 0.01 14.99 19.38
CA TYR A 138 0.81 14.02 18.64
C TYR A 138 0.50 14.09 17.15
N GLY A 139 1.42 13.63 16.31
CA GLY A 139 1.22 13.50 14.87
C GLY A 139 0.82 12.09 14.46
N ALA A 140 -0.08 11.98 13.48
CA ALA A 140 -0.35 10.76 12.75
C ALA A 140 -0.36 11.06 11.25
N ASN A 141 0.43 10.33 10.45
CA ASN A 141 0.41 10.41 8.99
C ASN A 141 -0.60 9.40 8.45
N ILE A 142 -1.47 9.84 7.52
CA ILE A 142 -2.53 8.99 6.98
C ILE A 142 -2.29 8.55 5.52
N GLY A 143 -1.06 8.73 5.02
CA GLY A 143 -0.61 8.29 3.70
C GLY A 143 -0.40 9.41 2.71
N ASP A 144 0.08 9.03 1.53
CA ASP A 144 0.46 9.89 0.42
C ASP A 144 1.44 11.00 0.87
N THR A 145 2.51 10.55 1.54
CA THR A 145 3.55 11.41 2.09
C THR A 145 4.31 12.14 1.00
N ILE A 146 4.62 11.45 -0.10
CA ILE A 146 5.29 11.98 -1.29
C ILE A 146 4.33 11.99 -2.49
N ASP A 147 4.66 12.76 -3.51
CA ASP A 147 3.89 12.78 -4.75
C ASP A 147 4.08 11.48 -5.55
N GLY A 148 5.28 10.94 -5.55
CA GLY A 148 5.64 9.57 -5.88
C GLY A 148 5.07 8.98 -7.18
N TRP A 149 4.81 9.79 -8.21
CA TRP A 149 4.28 9.31 -9.48
C TRP A 149 5.16 8.22 -10.10
N GLY A 150 4.57 7.07 -10.40
CA GLY A 150 5.26 5.93 -10.98
C GLY A 150 4.46 5.23 -12.07
N ASP A 151 5.01 4.18 -12.66
CA ASP A 151 4.39 3.34 -13.67
C ASP A 151 3.74 4.14 -14.82
N ARG A 152 2.46 3.92 -15.08
CA ARG A 152 1.69 4.58 -16.15
C ARG A 152 1.56 6.09 -15.95
N MET A 153 1.72 6.57 -14.73
CA MET A 153 1.59 7.97 -14.34
C MET A 153 2.94 8.69 -14.26
N ALA A 154 4.05 8.00 -14.60
CA ALA A 154 5.40 8.55 -14.53
C ALA A 154 5.60 9.84 -15.35
N ARG A 155 4.77 10.07 -16.39
CA ARG A 155 4.78 11.32 -17.15
C ARG A 155 4.44 12.55 -16.30
N LEU A 156 3.59 12.41 -15.29
CA LEU A 156 3.21 13.51 -14.39
C LEU A 156 4.37 13.91 -13.47
N TYR A 157 5.36 13.05 -13.34
CA TYR A 157 6.58 13.33 -12.60
C TYR A 157 7.47 14.37 -13.30
N ALA A 158 7.36 14.48 -14.62
CA ALA A 158 8.14 15.46 -15.39
C ALA A 158 7.73 16.92 -15.07
N ASP A 159 6.55 17.12 -14.53
CA ASP A 159 6.01 18.43 -14.18
C ASP A 159 6.45 18.89 -12.77
N ASN A 160 7.09 18.02 -12.00
CA ASN A 160 7.65 18.35 -10.69
C ASN A 160 9.10 18.83 -10.79
N ASP A 161 9.43 19.92 -10.07
CA ASP A 161 10.79 20.48 -10.03
C ASP A 161 11.78 19.67 -9.18
N VAL A 162 11.31 18.64 -8.47
CA VAL A 162 12.12 17.85 -7.57
C VAL A 162 12.32 16.42 -8.06
N SER A 163 13.53 15.90 -7.85
CA SER A 163 13.83 14.51 -8.15
C SER A 163 13.23 13.56 -7.10
N ARG A 164 13.03 12.30 -7.48
CA ARG A 164 12.61 11.23 -6.56
C ARG A 164 13.49 11.12 -5.30
N THR A 165 14.79 11.30 -5.47
CA THR A 165 15.72 11.33 -4.35
C THR A 165 15.43 12.51 -3.41
N THR A 166 15.00 13.63 -3.94
CA THR A 166 14.61 14.80 -3.15
C THR A 166 13.32 14.55 -2.38
N GLU A 167 12.31 13.92 -3.00
CA GLU A 167 11.08 13.50 -2.30
C GLU A 167 11.39 12.60 -1.09
N TRP A 168 12.29 11.62 -1.26
CA TRP A 168 12.70 10.74 -0.17
C TRP A 168 13.42 11.49 0.95
N LYS A 169 14.24 12.49 0.62
CA LYS A 169 14.87 13.37 1.62
C LYS A 169 13.84 14.21 2.38
N LEU A 170 12.82 14.72 1.68
CA LEU A 170 11.73 15.46 2.30
C LEU A 170 10.90 14.57 3.24
N ALA A 171 10.61 13.35 2.83
CA ALA A 171 9.90 12.38 3.66
C ALA A 171 10.73 11.98 4.91
N LYS A 172 12.05 11.79 4.75
CA LYS A 172 12.96 11.56 5.87
C LYS A 172 12.96 12.73 6.84
N TRP A 173 13.09 13.96 6.33
CA TRP A 173 12.99 15.17 7.15
C TRP A 173 11.67 15.22 7.92
N PHE A 174 10.55 14.93 7.26
CA PHE A 174 9.24 14.96 7.89
C PHE A 174 9.09 13.92 9.00
N LEU A 175 9.64 12.71 8.80
CA LEU A 175 9.61 11.63 9.77
C LEU A 175 10.53 11.90 10.98
N GLU A 176 11.79 12.30 10.75
CA GLU A 176 12.83 12.28 11.76
C GLU A 176 13.23 13.67 12.27
N GLU A 177 13.20 14.68 11.39
CA GLU A 177 13.84 15.97 11.67
C GLU A 177 12.83 17.10 11.93
N ALA A 178 11.57 16.93 11.49
CA ALA A 178 10.52 17.94 11.68
C ALA A 178 10.12 18.13 13.16
N GLY A 179 10.52 17.22 14.05
CA GLY A 179 10.27 17.29 15.49
C GLY A 179 8.84 16.98 15.92
N ILE A 180 8.09 16.26 15.10
CA ILE A 180 6.74 15.83 15.40
C ILE A 180 6.78 14.58 16.28
N PRO A 181 6.06 14.53 17.42
CA PRO A 181 5.93 13.33 18.22
C PRO A 181 4.93 12.36 17.54
N TRP A 182 5.43 11.57 16.61
CA TRP A 182 4.64 10.63 15.85
C TRP A 182 4.12 9.46 16.67
N ILE A 183 2.86 9.08 16.47
CA ILE A 183 2.25 7.89 17.09
C ILE A 183 1.77 6.86 16.06
N LEU A 184 1.64 7.25 14.80
CA LEU A 184 1.20 6.39 13.70
C LEU A 184 1.71 6.93 12.37
N TRP A 185 2.04 6.00 11.47
CA TRP A 185 2.35 6.31 10.09
C TRP A 185 1.67 5.31 9.16
N LEU A 186 0.77 5.78 8.31
CA LEU A 186 0.19 4.98 7.23
C LEU A 186 0.86 5.31 5.91
N PHE A 187 0.89 4.32 5.03
CA PHE A 187 1.29 4.49 3.64
C PHE A 187 0.06 4.48 2.74
N GLY A 188 -0.02 5.44 1.83
CA GLY A 188 -1.06 5.56 0.82
C GLY A 188 -0.68 4.95 -0.53
N ASN A 189 -1.47 5.25 -1.55
CA ASN A 189 -1.21 4.74 -2.90
C ASN A 189 0.04 5.36 -3.53
N HIS A 190 0.29 6.65 -3.36
CA HIS A 190 1.50 7.31 -3.86
C HIS A 190 2.77 6.78 -3.21
N ASP A 191 2.75 6.54 -1.91
CA ASP A 191 3.88 5.94 -1.17
C ASP A 191 4.20 4.52 -1.68
N ASN A 192 3.17 3.75 -2.08
CA ASN A 192 3.30 2.38 -2.54
C ASN A 192 3.58 2.23 -4.05
N MET A 193 3.51 3.30 -4.84
CA MET A 193 3.91 3.28 -6.25
C MET A 193 5.40 2.94 -6.44
N HIS A 194 6.20 3.14 -5.40
CA HIS A 194 7.62 2.77 -5.38
C HIS A 194 7.94 1.78 -4.28
N SER A 195 8.16 0.54 -4.65
CA SER A 195 8.44 -0.57 -3.72
C SER A 195 9.63 -0.36 -2.77
N GLY A 196 10.56 0.53 -3.13
CA GLY A 196 11.71 0.90 -2.30
C GLY A 196 11.39 1.96 -1.24
N PHE A 197 10.43 2.84 -1.47
CA PHE A 197 10.16 3.98 -0.58
C PHE A 197 9.65 3.55 0.80
N THR A 198 8.63 2.72 0.84
CA THR A 198 8.08 2.23 2.11
C THR A 198 9.09 1.42 2.91
N LYS A 199 9.90 0.60 2.23
CA LYS A 199 11.02 -0.13 2.85
C LYS A 199 12.08 0.82 3.41
N TYR A 200 12.42 1.87 2.69
CA TYR A 200 13.37 2.88 3.11
C TYR A 200 12.89 3.58 4.39
N LEU A 201 11.64 4.09 4.42
CA LEU A 201 11.10 4.75 5.61
C LEU A 201 11.01 3.79 6.81
N LYS A 202 10.58 2.55 6.60
CA LYS A 202 10.56 1.52 7.66
C LYS A 202 11.98 1.24 8.21
N ALA A 203 13.02 1.30 7.36
CA ALA A 203 14.40 1.05 7.77
C ALA A 203 15.01 2.19 8.59
N ILE A 204 14.63 3.44 8.33
CA ILE A 204 15.13 4.61 9.06
C ILE A 204 14.26 4.98 10.29
N ASN A 205 13.20 4.26 10.57
CA ASN A 205 12.27 4.49 11.68
C ASN A 205 12.90 4.22 13.05
N ALA A 206 13.82 5.07 13.48
CA ALA A 206 14.54 4.92 14.75
C ALA A 206 13.62 5.01 15.98
N ALA A 207 12.53 5.75 15.90
CA ALA A 207 11.56 5.91 16.98
C ALA A 207 10.59 4.72 17.12
N SER A 208 10.71 3.69 16.28
CA SER A 208 9.83 2.51 16.26
C SER A 208 8.33 2.86 16.19
N ILE A 209 7.99 3.89 15.42
CA ILE A 209 6.62 4.31 15.18
C ILE A 209 5.87 3.19 14.45
N PRO A 210 4.64 2.82 14.83
CA PRO A 210 3.83 1.90 14.03
C PRO A 210 3.67 2.39 12.60
N MET A 211 4.24 1.66 11.62
CA MET A 211 4.16 1.96 10.20
C MET A 211 3.41 0.85 9.49
N LEU A 212 2.21 1.16 9.00
CA LEU A 212 1.27 0.20 8.41
C LEU A 212 0.87 0.64 7.01
N ASP A 213 0.54 -0.33 6.18
CA ASP A 213 0.02 -0.07 4.83
C ASP A 213 -1.51 0.11 4.92
N TRP A 214 -2.03 1.16 4.30
CA TRP A 214 -3.45 1.44 4.07
C TRP A 214 -4.33 1.69 5.28
N GLN A 215 -4.22 0.95 6.37
CA GLN A 215 -5.14 1.01 7.50
C GLN A 215 -4.48 0.64 8.82
N ALA A 216 -4.92 1.29 9.90
CA ALA A 216 -4.61 0.95 11.27
C ALA A 216 -5.86 0.94 12.12
N LYS A 217 -6.03 -0.10 12.94
CA LYS A 217 -7.00 -0.15 14.02
C LYS A 217 -6.25 -0.18 15.33
N PHE A 218 -6.47 0.82 16.18
CA PHE A 218 -5.75 0.92 17.45
C PHE A 218 -6.62 1.49 18.57
N VAL A 219 -6.17 1.28 19.77
CA VAL A 219 -6.80 1.77 20.99
C VAL A 219 -5.87 2.79 21.65
N VAL A 220 -6.35 3.99 21.90
CA VAL A 220 -5.70 4.95 22.80
C VAL A 220 -6.12 4.60 24.21
N GLU A 221 -5.21 4.03 25.00
CA GLU A 221 -5.44 3.55 26.36
C GLU A 221 -4.79 4.50 27.35
N PHE A 222 -5.59 5.03 28.31
CA PHE A 222 -5.12 5.92 29.35
C PHE A 222 -4.83 5.18 30.65
N LYS A 223 -4.04 5.81 31.52
CA LYS A 223 -3.65 5.21 32.81
C LYS A 223 -4.85 4.84 33.71
N ASN A 224 -5.96 5.57 33.63
CA ASN A 224 -7.21 5.28 34.38
C ASN A 224 -8.05 4.16 33.78
N GLY A 225 -7.60 3.53 32.71
CA GLY A 225 -8.30 2.45 32.03
C GLY A 225 -9.31 2.92 30.97
N GLU A 226 -9.44 4.24 30.74
CA GLU A 226 -10.26 4.74 29.65
C GLU A 226 -9.64 4.39 28.30
N GLU A 227 -10.48 3.90 27.40
CA GLU A 227 -10.11 3.43 26.07
C GLU A 227 -10.90 4.18 25.00
N PHE A 228 -10.20 4.52 23.92
CA PHE A 228 -10.78 5.10 22.71
C PHE A 228 -10.31 4.31 21.49
N ARG A 229 -11.24 3.77 20.74
CA ARG A 229 -10.97 2.98 19.54
C ARG A 229 -10.90 3.88 18.32
N VAL A 230 -9.84 3.74 17.57
CA VAL A 230 -9.59 4.52 16.35
C VAL A 230 -9.39 3.57 15.16
N ASN A 231 -10.14 3.81 14.09
CA ASN A 231 -9.99 3.14 12.82
C ASN A 231 -9.57 4.19 11.79
N ALA A 232 -8.28 4.22 11.49
CA ALA A 232 -7.67 5.14 10.53
C ALA A 232 -7.32 4.38 9.26
N ALA A 233 -7.68 4.93 8.11
CA ALA A 233 -7.32 4.37 6.81
C ALA A 233 -6.94 5.49 5.85
N HIS A 234 -5.98 5.23 4.95
CA HIS A 234 -5.75 6.16 3.86
C HIS A 234 -7.04 6.38 3.06
N ASN A 235 -7.77 5.30 2.76
CA ASN A 235 -9.10 5.37 2.15
C ASN A 235 -9.99 4.26 2.73
N HIS A 236 -11.17 4.62 3.22
CA HIS A 236 -12.20 3.65 3.59
C HIS A 236 -13.04 3.26 2.38
N LYS A 237 -13.54 2.04 2.34
CA LYS A 237 -14.39 1.55 1.26
C LYS A 237 -15.75 2.27 1.27
N GLY A 238 -16.15 2.82 0.13
CA GLY A 238 -17.49 3.38 -0.07
C GLY A 238 -17.55 4.88 0.03
N VAL A 239 -17.11 5.58 -1.00
CA VAL A 239 -17.21 7.04 -1.14
C VAL A 239 -18.68 7.46 -1.28
N SER A 240 -19.10 8.41 -0.46
CA SER A 240 -20.40 9.08 -0.62
C SER A 240 -20.26 10.56 -0.33
N TRP A 241 -20.72 11.41 -1.25
CA TRP A 241 -20.80 12.86 -1.06
C TRP A 241 -21.77 13.25 0.05
N PHE A 242 -22.85 12.48 0.21
CA PHE A 242 -23.95 12.78 1.14
C PHE A 242 -23.85 12.00 2.45
N HIS A 243 -23.15 10.88 2.48
CA HIS A 243 -23.04 10.00 3.65
C HIS A 243 -21.59 9.55 3.84
N GLN A 244 -20.75 10.49 4.23
CA GLN A 244 -19.34 10.17 4.54
C GLN A 244 -19.20 9.10 5.64
N LEU A 245 -20.21 9.03 6.55
CA LEU A 245 -20.34 7.94 7.51
C LEU A 245 -20.66 6.58 6.90
N ARG A 246 -21.06 6.49 5.63
CA ARG A 246 -21.26 5.20 4.98
C ARG A 246 -19.99 4.36 4.96
N GLU A 247 -18.85 5.01 4.90
CA GLU A 247 -17.54 4.35 5.01
C GLU A 247 -17.37 3.71 6.39
N ALA A 248 -17.71 4.44 7.45
CA ALA A 248 -17.71 3.91 8.83
C ALA A 248 -18.73 2.78 9.01
N MET A 249 -19.91 2.91 8.43
CA MET A 249 -20.95 1.86 8.46
C MET A 249 -20.48 0.56 7.80
N ASN A 250 -19.72 0.67 6.71
CA ASN A 250 -19.17 -0.48 6.02
C ASN A 250 -18.07 -1.19 6.83
N THR A 251 -17.49 -0.54 7.82
CA THR A 251 -16.46 -1.11 8.71
C THR A 251 -17.01 -1.68 10.02
N GLY A 252 -18.32 -1.60 10.25
CA GLY A 252 -19.00 -2.29 11.34
C GLY A 252 -19.18 -1.52 12.65
N TYR A 253 -18.99 -0.19 12.66
CA TYR A 253 -19.13 0.67 13.87
C TYR A 253 -18.32 0.22 15.10
N ASP A 254 -17.12 -0.32 14.84
CA ASP A 254 -16.27 -0.90 15.87
C ASP A 254 -15.29 0.11 16.51
N ALA A 255 -15.35 1.40 16.12
CA ALA A 255 -14.51 2.47 16.63
C ALA A 255 -15.29 3.70 17.09
N ASP A 256 -14.68 4.49 17.97
CA ASP A 256 -15.17 5.81 18.39
C ASP A 256 -14.81 6.89 17.35
N VAL A 257 -13.67 6.71 16.64
CA VAL A 257 -13.16 7.63 15.63
C VAL A 257 -12.83 6.87 14.35
N TYR A 258 -13.31 7.37 13.23
CA TYR A 258 -12.94 6.94 11.88
C TYR A 258 -12.23 8.08 11.16
N MET A 259 -11.03 7.81 10.67
CA MET A 259 -10.18 8.79 10.03
C MET A 259 -9.79 8.37 8.63
N ALA A 260 -9.86 9.29 7.65
CA ALA A 260 -9.52 9.05 6.26
C ALA A 260 -8.69 10.20 5.63
N GLY A 261 -8.05 9.92 4.49
CA GLY A 261 -7.39 10.86 3.58
C GLY A 261 -7.84 10.67 2.14
N HIS A 262 -6.91 10.67 1.19
CA HIS A 262 -6.99 10.25 -0.21
C HIS A 262 -7.81 11.15 -1.16
N HIS A 263 -9.00 11.57 -0.76
CA HIS A 263 -9.92 12.27 -1.68
C HIS A 263 -9.74 13.79 -1.73
N HIS A 264 -8.75 14.34 -1.09
CA HIS A 264 -8.41 15.76 -1.04
C HIS A 264 -9.61 16.69 -0.75
N ASN A 265 -10.57 16.18 0.03
CA ASN A 265 -11.68 16.96 0.57
C ASN A 265 -11.79 16.70 2.08
N TRP A 266 -12.02 17.74 2.84
CA TRP A 266 -12.19 17.57 4.27
C TRP A 266 -13.63 17.22 4.66
N ALA A 267 -13.75 16.47 5.74
CA ALA A 267 -15.02 16.22 6.39
C ALA A 267 -14.81 16.13 7.89
N LEU A 268 -15.81 16.60 8.64
CA LEU A 268 -15.88 16.44 10.08
C LEU A 268 -17.34 16.26 10.46
N MET A 269 -17.67 15.14 11.05
CA MET A 269 -19.03 14.76 11.33
C MET A 269 -19.11 14.02 12.66
N GLU A 270 -19.92 14.52 13.57
CA GLU A 270 -20.26 13.82 14.82
C GLU A 270 -21.68 13.26 14.73
N ARG A 271 -21.86 12.08 15.24
CA ARG A 271 -23.15 11.38 15.23
C ARG A 271 -23.27 10.46 16.43
N GLU A 272 -24.51 10.23 16.86
CA GLU A 272 -24.80 9.15 17.77
C GLU A 272 -24.55 7.80 17.08
N GLY A 273 -23.65 7.01 17.65
CA GLY A 273 -23.36 5.65 17.24
C GLY A 273 -24.21 4.63 17.99
N PRO A 274 -23.98 3.33 17.80
CA PRO A 274 -24.66 2.27 18.56
C PRO A 274 -24.50 2.47 20.07
N HIS A 275 -25.57 2.18 20.81
CA HIS A 275 -25.63 2.31 22.29
C HIS A 275 -25.46 3.74 22.82
N GLY A 276 -25.80 4.76 22.01
CA GLY A 276 -25.76 6.16 22.44
C GLY A 276 -24.36 6.75 22.59
N LYS A 277 -23.33 6.07 22.13
CA LYS A 277 -21.96 6.59 22.12
C LYS A 277 -21.74 7.53 20.95
N PRO A 278 -21.05 8.67 21.14
CA PRO A 278 -20.68 9.53 20.03
C PRO A 278 -19.68 8.81 19.12
N LEU A 279 -19.89 8.97 17.83
CA LEU A 279 -19.02 8.49 16.76
C LEU A 279 -18.55 9.69 15.96
N LEU A 280 -17.23 9.85 15.84
CA LEU A 280 -16.59 10.87 15.04
C LEU A 280 -16.08 10.27 13.74
N TYR A 281 -16.51 10.82 12.62
CA TYR A 281 -15.91 10.57 11.32
C TYR A 281 -15.22 11.84 10.82
N ALA A 282 -13.97 11.71 10.39
CA ALA A 282 -13.20 12.82 9.86
C ALA A 282 -12.37 12.41 8.65
N ARG A 283 -12.12 13.36 7.74
CA ARG A 283 -11.24 13.22 6.59
C ARG A 283 -10.36 14.44 6.48
N CYS A 284 -9.05 14.21 6.33
CA CYS A 284 -8.10 15.24 5.97
C CYS A 284 -8.22 15.56 4.49
N ARG A 285 -8.16 16.83 4.16
CA ARG A 285 -8.06 17.27 2.78
C ARG A 285 -6.67 17.04 2.21
N GLY A 286 -5.62 17.24 3.02
CA GLY A 286 -4.25 17.22 2.58
C GLY A 286 -3.66 18.60 2.29
N TYR A 287 -2.40 18.60 1.93
CA TYR A 287 -1.61 19.82 1.71
C TYR A 287 -1.38 20.12 0.23
N LYS A 288 -1.75 19.23 -0.68
CA LYS A 288 -1.67 19.47 -2.13
C LYS A 288 -2.88 20.29 -2.57
N PHE A 289 -2.67 21.58 -2.84
CA PHE A 289 -3.73 22.54 -3.19
C PHE A 289 -3.91 22.69 -4.68
N HIS A 290 -2.81 22.59 -5.44
CA HIS A 290 -2.81 22.67 -6.88
C HIS A 290 -2.35 21.32 -7.44
N ASP A 291 -3.12 20.79 -8.39
CA ASP A 291 -2.84 19.53 -9.02
C ASP A 291 -3.32 19.59 -10.48
N GLU A 292 -2.39 19.71 -11.42
CA GLU A 292 -2.71 19.74 -12.85
C GLU A 292 -3.51 18.51 -13.32
N TYR A 293 -3.27 17.36 -12.68
CA TYR A 293 -4.08 16.17 -12.97
C TYR A 293 -5.51 16.31 -12.48
N ALA A 294 -5.73 16.89 -11.30
CA ALA A 294 -7.05 17.17 -10.77
C ALA A 294 -7.77 18.25 -11.60
N ASP A 295 -7.05 19.28 -12.05
CA ASP A 295 -7.57 20.31 -12.94
C ASP A 295 -8.02 19.73 -14.28
N HIS A 296 -7.24 18.81 -14.84
CA HIS A 296 -7.61 18.08 -16.05
C HIS A 296 -8.90 17.27 -15.90
N LEU A 297 -9.19 16.78 -14.69
CA LEU A 297 -10.43 16.08 -14.34
C LEU A 297 -11.57 17.03 -13.94
N GLY A 298 -11.35 18.35 -13.93
CA GLY A 298 -12.36 19.36 -13.63
C GLY A 298 -12.59 19.59 -12.12
N PHE A 299 -11.67 19.18 -11.26
CA PHE A 299 -11.71 19.52 -9.84
C PHE A 299 -11.24 20.95 -9.63
N GLN A 300 -11.89 21.66 -8.70
CA GLN A 300 -11.53 23.03 -8.37
C GLN A 300 -10.51 23.10 -7.24
N ASP A 301 -9.61 24.07 -7.30
CA ASP A 301 -8.73 24.44 -6.21
C ASP A 301 -9.57 24.84 -4.99
N LEU A 302 -9.44 24.08 -3.91
CA LEU A 302 -10.13 24.33 -2.67
C LEU A 302 -9.13 24.83 -1.61
N GLN A 303 -9.53 25.77 -0.77
CA GLN A 303 -8.65 26.33 0.26
C GLN A 303 -9.07 25.90 1.66
N GLY A 304 -8.10 25.59 2.54
CA GLY A 304 -8.30 25.25 3.95
C GLY A 304 -8.54 23.76 4.23
N GLY A 305 -8.54 23.39 5.50
CA GLY A 305 -8.83 22.03 5.96
C GLY A 305 -7.73 20.99 5.73
N CYS A 306 -6.46 21.39 5.71
CA CYS A 306 -5.33 20.49 5.40
C CYS A 306 -5.24 19.31 6.35
N SER A 307 -5.34 19.59 7.66
CA SER A 307 -5.29 18.62 8.75
C SER A 307 -6.57 18.61 9.53
N VAL A 308 -6.77 17.55 10.30
CA VAL A 308 -7.82 17.43 11.31
C VAL A 308 -7.16 17.07 12.63
N VAL A 309 -7.67 17.62 13.73
CA VAL A 309 -7.25 17.22 15.07
C VAL A 309 -8.39 16.49 15.76
N THR A 310 -8.09 15.33 16.35
CA THR A 310 -9.01 14.65 17.28
C THR A 310 -8.46 14.76 18.69
N VAL A 311 -9.29 15.21 19.63
CA VAL A 311 -8.92 15.33 21.04
C VAL A 311 -9.69 14.31 21.86
N PHE A 312 -8.95 13.54 22.66
CA PHE A 312 -9.45 12.48 23.55
C PHE A 312 -9.37 12.96 24.99
N ASN A 313 -10.50 12.95 25.69
CA ASN A 313 -10.61 13.39 27.08
C ASN A 313 -10.93 12.20 28.00
N PRO A 314 -9.93 11.63 28.71
CA PRO A 314 -10.16 10.45 29.58
C PRO A 314 -10.85 10.80 30.90
N VAL A 315 -11.04 12.08 31.23
CA VAL A 315 -11.70 12.56 32.45
C VAL A 315 -13.01 13.28 32.15
N ALA A 316 -13.57 13.05 30.95
CA ALA A 316 -14.83 13.66 30.55
C ALA A 316 -15.97 13.24 31.48
N LYS A 317 -16.81 14.20 31.89
CA LYS A 317 -17.98 13.96 32.72
C LYS A 317 -19.21 13.45 31.93
N SER A 318 -19.19 13.70 30.62
CA SER A 318 -20.22 13.29 29.69
C SER A 318 -19.60 12.48 28.54
N THR A 319 -20.34 11.50 28.05
CA THR A 319 -19.94 10.75 26.85
C THR A 319 -19.72 11.65 25.63
N MET A 320 -20.47 12.76 25.54
CA MET A 320 -20.38 13.75 24.46
C MET A 320 -19.09 14.58 24.49
N GLU A 321 -18.38 14.60 25.62
CA GLU A 321 -17.12 15.36 25.79
C GLU A 321 -15.88 14.46 25.63
N ARG A 322 -16.07 13.16 25.45
CA ARG A 322 -14.96 12.19 25.39
C ARG A 322 -14.08 12.39 24.19
N VAL A 323 -14.66 12.70 23.03
CA VAL A 323 -13.96 12.89 21.77
C VAL A 323 -14.48 14.18 21.11
N ARG A 324 -13.55 14.97 20.58
CA ARG A 324 -13.86 16.17 19.77
C ARG A 324 -12.98 16.22 18.55
N GLY A 325 -13.55 16.68 17.43
CA GLY A 325 -12.87 16.92 16.18
C GLY A 325 -12.73 18.39 15.86
N PHE A 326 -11.60 18.79 15.26
CA PHE A 326 -11.29 20.17 14.84
C PHE A 326 -10.76 20.18 13.43
N LYS A 327 -11.15 21.20 12.65
CA LYS A 327 -10.84 21.34 11.22
C LYS A 327 -9.44 21.84 10.92
N SER A 328 -8.70 22.26 11.96
CA SER A 328 -7.34 22.76 11.81
C SER A 328 -6.50 22.42 13.04
N THR A 329 -5.18 22.34 12.83
CA THR A 329 -4.21 22.17 13.91
C THR A 329 -4.33 23.27 14.95
N ALA A 330 -4.55 24.52 14.53
CA ALA A 330 -4.64 25.68 15.43
C ALA A 330 -5.84 25.56 16.40
N GLU A 331 -7.04 25.27 15.88
CA GLU A 331 -8.24 25.09 16.72
C GLU A 331 -8.06 23.92 17.70
N GLY A 332 -7.51 22.79 17.21
CA GLY A 332 -7.30 21.62 18.06
C GLY A 332 -6.25 21.84 19.14
N ALA A 333 -5.16 22.53 18.83
CA ALA A 333 -4.10 22.87 19.75
C ALA A 333 -4.58 23.83 20.85
N GLU A 334 -5.34 24.86 20.48
CA GLU A 334 -5.93 25.82 21.43
C GLU A 334 -6.92 25.11 22.37
N TYR A 335 -7.82 24.32 21.84
CA TYR A 335 -8.77 23.56 22.65
C TYR A 335 -8.07 22.56 23.57
N LEU A 336 -7.08 21.82 23.09
CA LEU A 336 -6.32 20.88 23.91
C LEU A 336 -5.61 21.58 25.06
N THR A 337 -4.94 22.71 24.78
CA THR A 337 -4.26 23.53 25.79
C THR A 337 -5.24 24.00 26.87
N TRP A 338 -6.40 24.53 26.44
CA TRP A 338 -7.46 24.95 27.36
C TRP A 338 -7.98 23.77 28.19
N LEU A 339 -8.25 22.63 27.56
CA LEU A 339 -8.79 21.45 28.26
C LEU A 339 -7.80 20.92 29.31
N ARG A 340 -6.51 20.83 28.96
CA ARG A 340 -5.46 20.36 29.87
C ARG A 340 -5.22 21.29 31.04
N SER A 341 -5.46 22.60 30.91
CA SER A 341 -5.35 23.56 32.01
C SER A 341 -6.45 23.41 33.07
N ARG A 342 -7.47 22.60 32.81
CA ARG A 342 -8.63 22.39 33.70
C ARG A 342 -8.63 21.03 34.42
N VAL A 343 -7.66 20.18 34.10
CA VAL A 343 -7.44 18.87 34.72
C VAL A 343 -6.28 18.94 35.71
#